data_a6763295b28b734da344282b5e5ebbf5
#
_entry.id   a6763295b28b734da344282b5e5ebbf5
#
_cell.length_a   1.000
_cell.length_b   1.000
_cell.length_c   1.000
_cell.angle_alpha   90.00
_cell.angle_beta   90.00
_cell.angle_gamma   90.00
#
_symmetry.space_group_name_H-M   'P 1'
#
loop_
_entity.id
_entity.type
_entity.pdbx_description
1 polymer ?
#
loop_
_entity_poly.entity_id
_entity_poly.type
_entity_poly.pdbx_seq_one_letter_code
_entity_poly.pdbx_strand_id
1 'polypeptide(L)'
;VPSSLIGDYFIGFELPGNDIKRRLTNSSNETLTYFLTAKTNTNQYLLDWPMINNQENTIAFSLTGKHSSILRFPVYIWIDPGQKVTPQTFLGTIVMNIYEGAYNQGGQPNKVAMGNISLSVTISDDIQISLGNDQFNRISEFNVTFETLKAGEVIAYNAFVNSFESYVLTFKSAGKGRLKHRLNQIKTAIPYDVMVDGQLLQFDDFGVAVLQVDRDGTSKKSQHTIKMVLGNAKHAFKGEYTDRLTLRAKPKN
;
A
#
# COMPACT_ATOMS: atom_id res chain seq x y z
N VAL A 1 43.07 -0.47 -15.38
CA VAL A 1 42.31 -1.71 -15.18
C VAL A 1 43.32 -2.85 -15.17
N PRO A 2 43.41 -3.66 -14.10
CA PRO A 2 44.36 -4.80 -14.05
C PRO A 2 44.05 -5.79 -15.14
N SER A 3 45.07 -6.35 -15.73
CA SER A 3 45.03 -7.07 -17.00
C SER A 3 44.54 -8.52 -16.97
N SER A 4 44.01 -9.02 -15.86
CA SER A 4 43.37 -10.35 -15.79
C SER A 4 42.60 -10.54 -14.51
N LEU A 5 41.31 -10.21 -14.53
CA LEU A 5 40.39 -10.65 -13.48
C LEU A 5 39.82 -12.02 -13.90
N ILE A 6 40.60 -13.09 -13.74
CA ILE A 6 40.15 -14.49 -13.87
C ILE A 6 40.09 -15.06 -12.47
N GLY A 7 38.93 -15.58 -12.08
CA GLY A 7 38.77 -16.19 -10.77
C GLY A 7 37.33 -16.16 -10.26
N ASP A 8 37.17 -16.71 -9.07
CA ASP A 8 35.91 -16.70 -8.35
C ASP A 8 35.84 -15.45 -7.48
N TYR A 9 34.65 -14.90 -7.41
CA TYR A 9 34.33 -13.69 -6.63
C TYR A 9 32.99 -13.86 -5.93
N PHE A 10 32.82 -13.11 -4.84
CA PHE A 10 31.52 -12.98 -4.22
C PHE A 10 31.27 -11.55 -3.73
N ILE A 11 29.99 -11.20 -3.62
CA ILE A 11 29.54 -9.89 -3.14
C ILE A 11 28.94 -10.04 -1.75
N GLY A 12 29.54 -9.34 -0.79
CA GLY A 12 28.97 -9.12 0.53
C GLY A 12 28.25 -7.77 0.61
N PHE A 13 27.28 -7.65 1.50
CA PHE A 13 26.50 -6.45 1.72
C PHE A 13 26.61 -6.04 3.19
N GLU A 14 27.29 -4.94 3.43
CA GLU A 14 27.63 -4.49 4.78
C GLU A 14 26.39 -4.38 5.69
N LEU A 15 26.56 -4.79 6.94
CA LEU A 15 25.53 -4.80 7.96
C LEU A 15 25.82 -3.76 9.03
N PRO A 16 24.88 -2.90 9.38
CA PRO A 16 25.06 -1.98 10.50
C PRO A 16 25.06 -2.78 11.81
N GLY A 17 26.23 -2.92 12.44
CA GLY A 17 26.36 -3.46 13.79
C GLY A 17 25.96 -4.93 13.97
N ASN A 18 26.23 -5.80 12.99
CA ASN A 18 25.90 -7.24 13.00
C ASN A 18 24.39 -7.57 13.03
N ASP A 19 23.52 -6.59 12.75
CA ASP A 19 22.09 -6.83 12.60
C ASP A 19 21.76 -7.09 11.13
N ILE A 20 21.01 -8.17 10.84
CA ILE A 20 20.52 -8.47 9.49
C ILE A 20 19.51 -7.42 8.99
N LYS A 21 18.95 -6.65 9.90
CA LYS A 21 18.01 -5.54 9.62
C LYS A 21 18.79 -4.28 9.27
N ARG A 22 18.52 -3.76 8.09
CA ARG A 22 19.04 -2.47 7.65
C ARG A 22 17.99 -1.39 7.87
N ARG A 23 18.41 -0.14 7.89
CA ARG A 23 17.54 1.00 8.19
C ARG A 23 17.68 2.07 7.13
N LEU A 24 16.55 2.59 6.69
CA LEU A 24 16.45 3.87 6.01
C LEU A 24 15.97 4.91 7.02
N THR A 25 16.38 6.14 6.88
CA THR A 25 16.03 7.22 7.81
C THR A 25 15.40 8.39 7.05
N ASN A 26 14.39 9.01 7.62
CA ASN A 26 13.79 10.23 7.09
C ASN A 26 14.36 11.50 7.77
N SER A 27 13.91 12.65 7.35
CA SER A 27 14.34 13.96 7.90
C SER A 27 13.95 14.16 9.38
N SER A 28 13.00 13.41 9.89
CA SER A 28 12.57 13.41 11.30
C SER A 28 13.26 12.36 12.16
N ASN A 29 14.30 11.68 11.65
CA ASN A 29 15.02 10.58 12.28
C ASN A 29 14.18 9.32 12.58
N GLU A 30 13.01 9.18 11.94
CA GLU A 30 12.29 7.92 11.98
C GLU A 30 12.99 6.90 11.07
N THR A 31 12.90 5.62 11.43
CA THR A 31 13.58 4.55 10.72
C THR A 31 12.59 3.58 10.09
N LEU A 32 12.84 3.24 8.83
CA LEU A 32 12.18 2.18 8.11
C LEU A 32 13.13 0.99 7.97
N THR A 33 12.75 -0.15 8.55
CA THR A 33 13.58 -1.36 8.56
C THR A 33 13.37 -2.17 7.28
N TYR A 34 14.44 -2.70 6.71
CA TYR A 34 14.38 -3.53 5.52
C TYR A 34 15.45 -4.63 5.53
N PHE A 35 15.26 -5.61 4.65
CA PHE A 35 16.20 -6.71 4.39
C PHE A 35 16.58 -6.73 2.92
N LEU A 36 17.74 -7.29 2.62
CA LEU A 36 18.19 -7.58 1.27
C LEU A 36 18.16 -9.08 1.01
N THR A 37 17.62 -9.48 -0.16
CA THR A 37 17.59 -10.87 -0.61
C THR A 37 18.02 -10.98 -2.07
N ALA A 38 18.58 -12.12 -2.47
CA ALA A 38 18.89 -12.41 -3.88
C ALA A 38 17.68 -12.99 -4.63
N LYS A 39 16.63 -13.42 -3.93
CA LYS A 39 15.42 -14.02 -4.50
C LYS A 39 14.18 -13.44 -3.84
N THR A 40 13.05 -13.45 -4.53
CA THR A 40 11.74 -13.10 -3.95
C THR A 40 11.24 -14.23 -3.05
N ASN A 41 10.45 -13.88 -2.02
CA ASN A 41 9.79 -14.83 -1.12
C ASN A 41 10.73 -15.81 -0.39
N THR A 42 11.84 -15.30 0.08
CA THR A 42 12.83 -16.09 0.85
C THR A 42 13.17 -15.40 2.18
N ASN A 43 13.47 -16.20 3.19
CA ASN A 43 14.03 -15.72 4.47
C ASN A 43 15.57 -15.74 4.46
N GLN A 44 16.19 -15.81 3.28
CA GLN A 44 17.63 -15.86 3.11
C GLN A 44 18.12 -14.48 2.74
N TYR A 45 18.79 -13.86 3.71
CA TYR A 45 19.23 -12.48 3.62
C TYR A 45 20.65 -12.38 3.06
N LEU A 46 20.91 -11.37 2.24
CA LEU A 46 22.25 -11.04 1.78
C LEU A 46 23.04 -10.39 2.92
N LEU A 47 24.17 -10.98 3.23
CA LEU A 47 25.03 -10.65 4.37
C LEU A 47 26.42 -10.20 3.89
N ASP A 48 27.25 -9.71 4.80
CA ASP A 48 28.67 -9.45 4.56
C ASP A 48 29.55 -10.46 5.30
N TRP A 49 30.82 -10.52 4.91
CA TRP A 49 31.83 -11.28 5.65
C TRP A 49 31.99 -10.70 7.07
N PRO A 50 32.12 -11.52 8.13
CA PRO A 50 32.16 -12.98 8.14
C PRO A 50 30.83 -13.71 8.34
N MET A 51 29.71 -13.04 8.21
CA MET A 51 28.38 -13.62 8.47
C MET A 51 27.85 -14.51 7.32
N ILE A 52 28.51 -14.51 6.17
CA ILE A 52 28.15 -15.38 5.04
C ILE A 52 28.45 -16.83 5.41
N ASN A 53 27.41 -17.65 5.54
CA ASN A 53 27.52 -19.04 5.93
C ASN A 53 27.01 -20.03 4.86
N ASN A 54 26.34 -19.54 3.84
CA ASN A 54 25.88 -20.34 2.71
C ASN A 54 25.81 -19.50 1.43
N GLN A 55 25.61 -20.17 0.27
CA GLN A 55 25.54 -19.53 -1.04
C GLN A 55 24.39 -18.54 -1.19
N GLU A 56 23.34 -18.69 -0.42
CA GLU A 56 22.15 -17.85 -0.52
C GLU A 56 22.27 -16.53 0.24
N ASN A 57 23.31 -16.41 1.09
CA ASN A 57 23.65 -15.18 1.81
C ASN A 57 24.56 -14.23 1.03
N THR A 58 24.95 -14.59 -0.19
CA THR A 58 25.89 -13.84 -1.02
C THR A 58 25.52 -13.98 -2.51
N ILE A 59 26.14 -13.19 -3.33
CA ILE A 59 26.09 -13.34 -4.79
C ILE A 59 27.47 -13.77 -5.25
N ALA A 60 27.62 -15.07 -5.56
CA ALA A 60 28.87 -15.62 -6.06
C ALA A 60 28.87 -15.69 -7.59
N PHE A 61 30.02 -15.40 -8.19
CA PHE A 61 30.21 -15.44 -9.65
C PHE A 61 31.66 -15.73 -10.01
N SER A 62 31.87 -16.23 -11.23
CA SER A 62 33.21 -16.51 -11.76
C SER A 62 33.47 -15.68 -13.01
N LEU A 63 34.67 -15.14 -13.12
CA LEU A 63 35.16 -14.45 -14.32
C LEU A 63 36.14 -15.37 -15.06
N THR A 64 35.85 -15.66 -16.33
CA THR A 64 36.57 -16.65 -17.15
C THR A 64 37.42 -16.09 -18.29
N GLY A 65 37.58 -14.76 -18.40
CA GLY A 65 38.35 -14.18 -19.51
C GLY A 65 38.49 -12.67 -19.46
N LYS A 66 39.21 -12.14 -20.47
CA LYS A 66 39.56 -10.72 -20.62
C LYS A 66 38.39 -9.81 -21.11
N HIS A 67 37.17 -10.24 -20.97
CA HIS A 67 36.05 -9.46 -21.53
C HIS A 67 35.53 -8.45 -20.52
N SER A 68 35.38 -7.21 -20.95
CA SER A 68 34.62 -6.18 -20.24
C SER A 68 33.11 -6.51 -20.33
N SER A 69 32.66 -7.52 -19.60
CA SER A 69 31.24 -7.86 -19.51
C SER A 69 30.59 -7.17 -18.32
N ILE A 70 29.43 -6.60 -18.55
CA ILE A 70 28.58 -6.08 -17.48
C ILE A 70 27.83 -7.26 -16.89
N LEU A 71 28.13 -7.59 -15.64
CA LEU A 71 27.37 -8.57 -14.87
C LEU A 71 26.18 -7.87 -14.20
N ARG A 72 25.02 -8.50 -14.23
CA ARG A 72 23.81 -7.98 -13.60
C ARG A 72 23.24 -9.03 -12.66
N PHE A 73 23.08 -8.65 -11.40
CA PHE A 73 22.50 -9.50 -10.38
C PHE A 73 21.27 -8.83 -9.79
N PRO A 74 20.13 -9.53 -9.68
CA PRO A 74 18.97 -8.98 -9.01
C PRO A 74 19.21 -8.93 -7.50
N VAL A 75 18.86 -7.81 -6.88
CA VAL A 75 18.80 -7.65 -5.43
C VAL A 75 17.41 -7.12 -5.09
N TYR A 76 16.75 -7.77 -4.16
CA TYR A 76 15.41 -7.42 -3.73
C TYR A 76 15.46 -6.80 -2.35
N ILE A 77 14.66 -5.76 -2.17
CA ILE A 77 14.48 -5.08 -0.89
C ILE A 77 13.13 -5.54 -0.34
N TRP A 78 13.17 -6.11 0.85
CA TRP A 78 11.99 -6.51 1.57
C TRP A 78 11.76 -5.58 2.76
N ILE A 79 10.61 -4.91 2.80
CA ILE A 79 10.18 -4.07 3.91
C ILE A 79 9.05 -4.80 4.63
N ASP A 80 9.24 -5.10 5.92
CA ASP A 80 8.20 -5.75 6.72
C ASP A 80 6.94 -4.89 6.75
N PRO A 81 5.76 -5.48 6.54
CA PRO A 81 4.50 -4.74 6.68
C PRO A 81 4.26 -4.33 8.14
N GLY A 82 3.48 -3.27 8.32
CA GLY A 82 3.03 -2.83 9.65
C GLY A 82 4.02 -1.97 10.42
N GLN A 83 5.11 -1.51 9.80
CA GLN A 83 5.98 -0.52 10.43
C GLN A 83 5.24 0.82 10.52
N LYS A 84 5.16 1.38 11.74
CA LYS A 84 4.53 2.67 11.98
C LYS A 84 5.55 3.77 11.73
N VAL A 85 5.45 4.41 10.58
CA VAL A 85 6.30 5.54 10.18
C VAL A 85 5.43 6.62 9.55
N THR A 86 5.82 7.88 9.70
CA THR A 86 5.12 8.97 9.03
C THR A 86 5.34 8.92 7.51
N PRO A 87 4.34 9.32 6.72
CA PRO A 87 4.46 9.43 5.26
C PRO A 87 5.52 10.44 4.88
N GLN A 88 6.67 9.94 4.48
CA GLN A 88 7.84 10.72 4.08
C GLN A 88 8.76 9.88 3.19
N THR A 89 9.79 10.53 2.64
CA THR A 89 10.86 9.84 1.93
C THR A 89 11.94 9.42 2.91
N PHE A 90 12.23 8.12 2.92
CA PHE A 90 13.30 7.49 3.68
C PHE A 90 14.50 7.25 2.77
N LEU A 91 15.66 7.61 3.24
CA LEU A 91 16.93 7.52 2.50
C LEU A 91 17.90 6.60 3.22
N GLY A 92 18.77 5.96 2.46
CA GLY A 92 19.85 5.14 2.99
C GLY A 92 20.85 4.74 1.92
N THR A 93 21.90 4.06 2.35
CA THR A 93 22.96 3.57 1.47
C THR A 93 23.23 2.11 1.79
N ILE A 94 23.33 1.29 0.76
CA ILE A 94 23.84 -0.08 0.84
C ILE A 94 25.30 -0.04 0.41
N VAL A 95 26.18 -0.54 1.25
CA VAL A 95 27.58 -0.76 0.90
C VAL A 95 27.75 -2.18 0.42
N MET A 96 28.31 -2.35 -0.77
CA MET A 96 28.67 -3.64 -1.35
C MET A 96 30.18 -3.82 -1.29
N ASN A 97 30.62 -4.96 -0.84
CA ASN A 97 32.01 -5.37 -0.85
C ASN A 97 32.20 -6.54 -1.85
N ILE A 98 33.18 -6.43 -2.72
CA ILE A 98 33.53 -7.51 -3.64
C ILE A 98 34.80 -8.17 -3.13
N TYR A 99 34.72 -9.46 -2.94
CA TYR A 99 35.80 -10.29 -2.44
C TYR A 99 36.27 -11.26 -3.53
N GLU A 100 37.59 -11.48 -3.58
CA GLU A 100 38.21 -12.49 -4.41
C GLU A 100 38.23 -13.83 -3.68
N GLY A 101 37.96 -14.91 -4.42
CA GLY A 101 37.90 -16.27 -3.90
C GLY A 101 36.43 -16.75 -3.69
N ALA A 102 36.30 -17.97 -3.22
CA ALA A 102 35.01 -18.55 -2.90
C ALA A 102 34.56 -18.14 -1.48
N TYR A 103 33.28 -17.86 -1.29
CA TYR A 103 32.70 -17.42 0.01
C TYR A 103 32.90 -18.42 1.14
N ASN A 104 33.09 -19.69 0.83
CA ASN A 104 33.27 -20.81 1.78
C ASN A 104 34.75 -21.23 2.00
N GLN A 105 35.71 -20.48 1.49
CA GLN A 105 37.14 -20.71 1.76
C GLN A 105 37.49 -20.27 3.16
N GLY A 106 38.31 -21.09 3.85
CA GLY A 106 38.79 -20.73 5.16
C GLY A 106 39.75 -19.53 5.13
N GLY A 107 39.65 -18.65 6.12
CA GLY A 107 40.45 -17.43 6.22
C GLY A 107 39.74 -16.18 5.80
N GLN A 108 40.39 -15.03 6.00
CA GLN A 108 39.83 -13.73 5.63
C GLN A 108 39.97 -13.52 4.11
N PRO A 109 38.84 -13.29 3.36
CA PRO A 109 38.92 -13.07 1.92
C PRO A 109 39.52 -11.70 1.60
N ASN A 110 40.14 -11.61 0.44
CA ASN A 110 40.72 -10.38 -0.06
C ASN A 110 39.60 -9.48 -0.63
N LYS A 111 39.35 -8.34 0.02
CA LYS A 111 38.43 -7.34 -0.51
C LYS A 111 39.07 -6.56 -1.65
N VAL A 112 38.55 -6.74 -2.89
CA VAL A 112 39.12 -6.18 -4.11
C VAL A 112 38.42 -4.91 -4.57
N ALA A 113 37.15 -4.72 -4.20
CA ALA A 113 36.40 -3.52 -4.54
C ALA A 113 35.26 -3.26 -3.53
N MET A 114 34.78 -2.03 -3.54
CA MET A 114 33.64 -1.57 -2.77
C MET A 114 32.77 -0.66 -3.66
N GLY A 115 31.47 -0.72 -3.46
CA GLY A 115 30.50 0.16 -4.13
C GLY A 115 29.35 0.55 -3.21
N ASN A 116 28.71 1.66 -3.52
CA ASN A 116 27.57 2.17 -2.78
C ASN A 116 26.34 2.22 -3.65
N ILE A 117 25.19 1.81 -3.12
CA ILE A 117 23.88 1.94 -3.75
C ILE A 117 23.04 2.86 -2.86
N SER A 118 22.65 4.02 -3.39
CA SER A 118 21.71 4.91 -2.70
C SER A 118 20.30 4.37 -2.83
N LEU A 119 19.60 4.30 -1.70
CA LEU A 119 18.18 3.92 -1.64
C LEU A 119 17.32 5.11 -1.29
N SER A 120 16.16 5.19 -1.95
CA SER A 120 15.10 6.14 -1.62
C SER A 120 13.76 5.41 -1.65
N VAL A 121 13.04 5.43 -0.55
CA VAL A 121 11.71 4.84 -0.42
C VAL A 121 10.76 5.92 0.08
N THR A 122 9.72 6.22 -0.70
CA THR A 122 8.68 7.16 -0.27
C THR A 122 7.48 6.36 0.25
N ILE A 123 7.14 6.58 1.49
CA ILE A 123 5.89 6.13 2.08
C ILE A 123 4.88 7.23 1.84
N SER A 124 3.84 6.92 1.11
CA SER A 124 2.76 7.86 0.80
C SER A 124 1.55 7.63 1.72
N ASP A 125 0.83 8.71 1.96
CA ASP A 125 -0.45 8.74 2.69
C ASP A 125 -1.62 8.22 1.85
N ASP A 126 -1.36 7.46 0.80
CA ASP A 126 -2.39 7.02 -0.13
C ASP A 126 -3.39 6.08 0.55
N ILE A 127 -4.46 6.69 1.04
CA ILE A 127 -5.66 5.94 1.40
C ILE A 127 -6.34 5.52 0.11
N GLN A 128 -6.48 4.22 -0.07
CA GLN A 128 -7.22 3.66 -1.19
C GLN A 128 -8.59 3.21 -0.71
N ILE A 129 -9.60 3.45 -1.52
CA ILE A 129 -10.97 3.00 -1.28
C ILE A 129 -11.50 2.27 -2.49
N SER A 130 -12.20 1.15 -2.28
CA SER A 130 -12.94 0.44 -3.32
C SER A 130 -14.36 0.10 -2.85
N LEU A 131 -15.28 -0.04 -3.80
CA LEU A 131 -16.67 -0.42 -3.55
C LEU A 131 -16.96 -1.79 -4.17
N GLY A 132 -17.71 -2.61 -3.46
CA GLY A 132 -18.20 -3.91 -3.91
C GLY A 132 -17.21 -5.06 -3.68
N ASN A 133 -15.93 -4.89 -3.95
CA ASN A 133 -14.89 -5.89 -3.72
C ASN A 133 -13.60 -5.24 -3.17
N ASP A 134 -12.67 -6.05 -2.68
CA ASP A 134 -11.41 -5.61 -2.11
C ASP A 134 -10.30 -5.39 -3.16
N GLN A 135 -10.63 -5.45 -4.42
CA GLN A 135 -9.73 -5.07 -5.50
C GLN A 135 -9.74 -3.55 -5.62
N PHE A 136 -8.67 -2.91 -5.18
CA PHE A 136 -8.50 -1.45 -5.24
C PHE A 136 -8.25 -0.97 -6.68
N ASN A 137 -9.02 -1.51 -7.62
CA ASN A 137 -9.09 -0.97 -8.97
C ASN A 137 -9.81 0.37 -8.89
N ARG A 138 -9.36 1.34 -9.70
CA ARG A 138 -10.00 2.64 -9.81
C ARG A 138 -11.41 2.46 -10.42
N ILE A 139 -12.38 2.07 -9.59
CA ILE A 139 -13.78 2.08 -9.97
C ILE A 139 -14.25 3.53 -9.80
N SER A 140 -14.55 4.20 -10.91
CA SER A 140 -15.07 5.56 -10.90
C SER A 140 -16.55 5.62 -10.55
N GLU A 141 -17.31 4.55 -10.80
CA GLU A 141 -18.75 4.49 -10.58
C GLU A 141 -19.18 3.10 -10.11
N PHE A 142 -20.11 3.09 -9.16
CA PHE A 142 -20.81 1.91 -8.69
C PHE A 142 -22.30 2.17 -8.72
N ASN A 143 -23.04 1.40 -9.52
CA ASN A 143 -24.48 1.57 -9.68
C ASN A 143 -25.24 0.75 -8.64
N VAL A 144 -26.12 1.40 -7.90
CA VAL A 144 -27.04 0.78 -6.95
C VAL A 144 -28.46 1.03 -7.44
N THR A 145 -29.23 -0.02 -7.58
CA THR A 145 -30.62 0.06 -8.06
C THR A 145 -31.56 -0.50 -7.02
N PHE A 146 -32.56 0.28 -6.63
CA PHE A 146 -33.71 -0.22 -5.89
C PHE A 146 -34.66 -0.88 -6.91
N GLU A 147 -34.96 -2.15 -6.69
CA GLU A 147 -35.85 -2.91 -7.61
C GLU A 147 -37.30 -2.46 -7.51
N THR A 148 -37.69 -2.08 -6.31
CA THR A 148 -39.01 -1.57 -6.02
C THR A 148 -38.90 -0.27 -5.24
N LEU A 149 -39.78 0.70 -5.48
CA LEU A 149 -39.83 1.94 -4.69
C LEU A 149 -40.68 1.75 -3.42
N LYS A 150 -40.40 0.66 -2.69
CA LYS A 150 -41.06 0.33 -1.42
C LYS A 150 -40.32 0.95 -0.24
N ALA A 151 -41.05 1.68 0.59
CA ALA A 151 -40.45 2.19 1.83
C ALA A 151 -39.88 1.08 2.69
N GLY A 152 -38.66 1.28 3.18
CA GLY A 152 -37.91 0.29 3.95
C GLY A 152 -37.13 -0.73 3.10
N GLU A 153 -37.17 -0.64 1.77
CA GLU A 153 -36.29 -1.43 0.92
C GLU A 153 -34.82 -1.10 1.24
N VAL A 154 -34.00 -2.14 1.42
CA VAL A 154 -32.60 -2.03 1.84
C VAL A 154 -31.70 -2.58 0.77
N ILE A 155 -30.71 -1.82 0.39
CA ILE A 155 -29.58 -2.30 -0.41
C ILE A 155 -28.32 -2.19 0.42
N ALA A 156 -27.51 -3.23 0.41
CA ALA A 156 -26.25 -3.26 1.13
C ALA A 156 -25.08 -3.58 0.18
N TYR A 157 -23.97 -2.90 0.39
CA TYR A 157 -22.71 -3.19 -0.29
C TYR A 157 -21.55 -2.90 0.62
N ASN A 158 -20.37 -3.40 0.27
CA ASN A 158 -19.16 -3.20 1.06
C ASN A 158 -18.30 -2.10 0.45
N ALA A 159 -17.71 -1.28 1.32
CA ALA A 159 -16.58 -0.42 1.01
C ALA A 159 -15.34 -0.98 1.69
N PHE A 160 -14.25 -1.05 0.96
CA PHE A 160 -12.95 -1.48 1.49
C PHE A 160 -12.03 -0.28 1.51
N VAL A 161 -11.35 -0.07 2.63
CA VAL A 161 -10.36 0.99 2.81
C VAL A 161 -9.02 0.37 3.11
N ASN A 162 -8.00 0.83 2.42
CA ASN A 162 -6.62 0.40 2.61
C ASN A 162 -5.84 1.55 3.28
N SER A 163 -5.73 1.51 4.59
CA SER A 163 -5.00 2.48 5.42
C SER A 163 -4.60 1.86 6.75
N PHE A 164 -3.38 2.12 7.22
CA PHE A 164 -2.97 1.78 8.58
C PHE A 164 -3.44 2.82 9.60
N GLU A 165 -3.60 4.06 9.16
CA GLU A 165 -3.96 5.18 10.01
C GLU A 165 -5.47 5.37 10.12
N SER A 166 -5.87 6.09 11.16
CA SER A 166 -7.23 6.59 11.33
C SER A 166 -7.61 7.49 10.17
N TYR A 167 -8.84 7.41 9.72
CA TYR A 167 -9.30 8.15 8.56
C TYR A 167 -10.72 8.68 8.72
N VAL A 168 -11.09 9.56 7.83
CA VAL A 168 -12.41 10.15 7.73
C VAL A 168 -13.05 9.70 6.41
N LEU A 169 -14.21 9.05 6.50
CA LEU A 169 -15.08 8.78 5.36
C LEU A 169 -16.03 9.95 5.18
N THR A 170 -16.02 10.54 4.01
CA THR A 170 -16.92 11.62 3.63
C THR A 170 -17.87 11.16 2.54
N PHE A 171 -19.16 11.19 2.83
CA PHE A 171 -20.24 10.89 1.89
C PHE A 171 -20.82 12.20 1.40
N LYS A 172 -20.95 12.37 0.08
CA LYS A 172 -21.59 13.54 -0.51
C LYS A 172 -22.70 13.09 -1.46
N SER A 173 -23.93 13.40 -1.10
CA SER A 173 -25.14 13.17 -1.90
C SER A 173 -25.48 14.44 -2.71
N ALA A 174 -25.57 14.32 -4.01
CA ALA A 174 -26.02 15.43 -4.87
C ALA A 174 -27.48 15.78 -4.63
N GLY A 175 -28.29 14.81 -4.22
CA GLY A 175 -29.69 14.95 -3.84
C GLY A 175 -29.91 15.30 -2.37
N LYS A 176 -28.86 15.42 -1.54
CA LYS A 176 -28.96 15.69 -0.10
C LYS A 176 -29.75 14.60 0.64
N GLY A 177 -29.41 13.32 0.39
CA GLY A 177 -30.12 12.16 0.94
C GLY A 177 -31.51 11.93 0.29
N ARG A 178 -31.67 12.36 -0.94
CA ARG A 178 -32.92 12.17 -1.68
C ARG A 178 -32.65 11.76 -3.12
N LEU A 179 -33.36 10.75 -3.59
CA LEU A 179 -33.45 10.41 -5.00
C LEU A 179 -34.36 11.44 -5.71
N LYS A 180 -33.87 12.03 -6.79
CA LYS A 180 -34.60 12.98 -7.59
C LYS A 180 -35.15 12.31 -8.85
N HIS A 181 -36.36 12.67 -9.26
CA HIS A 181 -36.92 12.16 -10.50
C HIS A 181 -36.08 12.64 -11.69
N ARG A 182 -35.80 11.72 -12.63
CA ARG A 182 -34.99 12.04 -13.82
C ARG A 182 -35.49 13.22 -14.65
N LEU A 183 -36.81 13.39 -14.73
CA LEU A 183 -37.39 14.56 -15.36
C LEU A 183 -37.40 15.73 -14.38
N ASN A 184 -36.57 16.72 -14.61
CA ASN A 184 -36.38 17.90 -13.73
C ASN A 184 -37.69 18.69 -13.46
N GLN A 185 -38.74 18.51 -14.28
CA GLN A 185 -40.04 19.12 -14.10
C GLN A 185 -40.84 18.54 -12.92
N ILE A 186 -40.49 17.29 -12.53
CA ILE A 186 -41.13 16.59 -11.43
C ILE A 186 -40.33 16.87 -10.15
N LYS A 187 -40.91 17.69 -9.27
CA LYS A 187 -40.24 18.12 -8.02
C LYS A 187 -40.34 17.09 -6.88
N THR A 188 -40.92 15.91 -7.10
CA THR A 188 -40.98 14.87 -6.09
C THR A 188 -39.60 14.23 -5.91
N ALA A 189 -39.25 14.02 -4.67
CA ALA A 189 -38.00 13.34 -4.30
C ALA A 189 -38.30 12.29 -3.24
N ILE A 190 -37.60 11.16 -3.30
CA ILE A 190 -37.75 10.06 -2.36
C ILE A 190 -36.58 10.14 -1.40
N PRO A 191 -36.79 10.31 -0.09
CA PRO A 191 -35.71 10.31 0.87
C PRO A 191 -35.12 8.92 0.97
N TYR A 192 -33.83 8.83 1.31
CA TYR A 192 -33.16 7.59 1.71
C TYR A 192 -32.18 7.88 2.82
N ASP A 193 -31.98 6.87 3.67
CA ASP A 193 -30.99 6.89 4.74
C ASP A 193 -29.74 6.12 4.31
N VAL A 194 -28.59 6.56 4.75
CA VAL A 194 -27.33 5.84 4.60
C VAL A 194 -26.83 5.43 5.98
N MET A 195 -26.58 4.15 6.16
CA MET A 195 -25.97 3.61 7.38
C MET A 195 -24.62 3.00 7.02
N VAL A 196 -23.63 3.23 7.87
CA VAL A 196 -22.30 2.60 7.75
C VAL A 196 -22.03 1.83 9.04
N ASP A 197 -21.81 0.54 8.95
CA ASP A 197 -21.57 -0.38 10.07
C ASP A 197 -22.66 -0.26 11.17
N GLY A 198 -23.90 0.00 10.74
CA GLY A 198 -25.04 0.17 11.64
C GLY A 198 -25.25 1.61 12.15
N GLN A 199 -24.31 2.52 11.91
CA GLN A 199 -24.45 3.93 12.28
C GLN A 199 -25.17 4.73 11.18
N LEU A 200 -26.27 5.40 11.53
CA LEU A 200 -26.99 6.30 10.62
C LEU A 200 -26.16 7.56 10.35
N LEU A 201 -25.95 7.87 9.07
CA LEU A 201 -25.30 9.10 8.65
C LEU A 201 -26.32 10.22 8.49
N GLN A 202 -26.01 11.37 9.07
CA GLN A 202 -26.82 12.60 8.90
C GLN A 202 -26.18 13.49 7.84
N PHE A 203 -26.88 13.73 6.74
CA PHE A 203 -26.47 14.70 5.73
C PHE A 203 -26.78 16.12 6.18
N ASP A 204 -25.79 16.98 6.10
CA ASP A 204 -25.96 18.43 6.33
C ASP A 204 -26.72 19.11 5.18
N ASP A 205 -26.89 20.44 5.28
CA ASP A 205 -27.56 21.25 4.26
C ASP A 205 -26.86 21.29 2.90
N PHE A 206 -25.58 20.85 2.88
CA PHE A 206 -24.78 20.72 1.65
C PHE A 206 -24.79 19.30 1.08
N GLY A 207 -25.48 18.37 1.76
CA GLY A 207 -25.55 16.96 1.39
C GLY A 207 -24.28 16.19 1.76
N VAL A 208 -23.57 16.63 2.78
CA VAL A 208 -22.33 15.99 3.26
C VAL A 208 -22.59 15.30 4.59
N ALA A 209 -22.11 14.07 4.71
CA ALA A 209 -22.07 13.33 5.97
C ALA A 209 -20.65 12.80 6.20
N VAL A 210 -20.22 12.77 7.46
CA VAL A 210 -18.86 12.42 7.84
C VAL A 210 -18.87 11.32 8.88
N LEU A 211 -18.03 10.29 8.67
CA LEU A 211 -17.77 9.23 9.63
C LEU A 211 -16.28 9.19 9.94
N GLN A 212 -15.93 9.32 11.22
CA GLN A 212 -14.56 9.13 11.67
C GLN A 212 -14.33 7.65 11.99
N VAL A 213 -13.21 7.12 11.52
CA VAL A 213 -12.81 5.73 11.75
C VAL A 213 -11.45 5.73 12.42
N ASP A 214 -11.41 5.26 13.67
CA ASP A 214 -10.18 5.10 14.42
C ASP A 214 -9.57 3.73 14.13
N ARG A 215 -8.26 3.70 13.95
CA ARG A 215 -7.48 2.50 13.63
C ARG A 215 -6.39 2.30 14.68
N ASP A 216 -6.14 1.05 14.99
CA ASP A 216 -5.05 0.64 15.91
C ASP A 216 -3.71 0.41 15.19
N GLY A 217 -3.70 0.55 13.84
CA GLY A 217 -2.53 0.34 13.01
C GLY A 217 -2.11 -1.12 12.84
N THR A 218 -2.92 -2.08 13.30
CA THR A 218 -2.58 -3.52 13.23
C THR A 218 -2.86 -4.14 11.87
N SER A 219 -3.83 -3.59 11.14
CA SER A 219 -4.23 -4.07 9.81
C SER A 219 -4.31 -2.92 8.82
N LYS A 220 -3.89 -3.13 7.60
CA LYS A 220 -4.02 -2.15 6.53
C LYS A 220 -5.42 -2.11 5.93
N LYS A 221 -6.11 -3.26 5.85
CA LYS A 221 -7.45 -3.36 5.25
C LYS A 221 -8.53 -3.21 6.31
N SER A 222 -9.57 -2.44 5.99
CA SER A 222 -10.84 -2.40 6.70
C SER A 222 -12.00 -2.56 5.72
N GLN A 223 -13.07 -3.16 6.18
CA GLN A 223 -14.30 -3.33 5.44
C GLN A 223 -15.42 -2.61 6.19
N HIS A 224 -16.19 -1.83 5.47
CA HIS A 224 -17.38 -1.13 5.96
C HIS A 224 -18.60 -1.63 5.20
N THR A 225 -19.64 -1.98 5.92
CA THR A 225 -20.93 -2.31 5.32
C THR A 225 -21.77 -1.05 5.20
N ILE A 226 -22.05 -0.64 3.96
CA ILE A 226 -22.88 0.51 3.65
C ILE A 226 -24.28 -0.01 3.31
N LYS A 227 -25.29 0.47 4.02
CA LYS A 227 -26.69 0.18 3.76
C LYS A 227 -27.41 1.45 3.34
N MET A 228 -28.14 1.38 2.25
CA MET A 228 -29.08 2.42 1.83
C MET A 228 -30.49 1.93 2.11
N VAL A 229 -31.29 2.71 2.84
CA VAL A 229 -32.66 2.38 3.22
C VAL A 229 -33.59 3.37 2.57
N LEU A 230 -34.47 2.90 1.71
CA LEU A 230 -35.42 3.75 1.00
C LEU A 230 -36.51 4.27 1.94
N GLY A 231 -36.72 5.56 1.96
CA GLY A 231 -37.76 6.19 2.76
C GLY A 231 -39.14 6.12 2.10
N ASN A 232 -40.05 7.01 2.51
CA ASN A 232 -41.42 6.99 2.07
C ASN A 232 -41.56 7.51 0.61
N ALA A 233 -42.05 6.66 -0.27
CA ALA A 233 -42.28 6.95 -1.69
C ALA A 233 -43.77 7.14 -2.04
N LYS A 234 -44.70 7.30 -1.09
CA LYS A 234 -46.16 7.37 -1.33
C LYS A 234 -46.59 8.44 -2.31
N HIS A 235 -45.81 9.50 -2.43
CA HIS A 235 -46.12 10.62 -3.34
C HIS A 235 -45.20 10.65 -4.57
N ALA A 236 -44.45 9.56 -4.80
CA ALA A 236 -43.59 9.46 -5.97
C ALA A 236 -44.43 9.24 -7.25
N PHE A 237 -44.11 9.99 -8.29
CA PHE A 237 -44.66 9.76 -9.62
C PHE A 237 -43.97 8.53 -10.25
N LYS A 238 -44.63 7.88 -11.18
CA LYS A 238 -44.05 6.82 -11.96
C LYS A 238 -42.82 7.34 -12.74
N GLY A 239 -41.68 6.71 -12.61
CA GLY A 239 -40.48 7.10 -13.34
C GLY A 239 -39.20 6.65 -12.64
N GLU A 240 -38.10 7.09 -13.20
CA GLU A 240 -36.75 6.81 -12.71
C GLU A 240 -36.31 7.90 -11.73
N TYR A 241 -35.79 7.47 -10.58
CA TYR A 241 -35.27 8.34 -9.54
C TYR A 241 -33.80 8.04 -9.32
N THR A 242 -32.97 9.07 -9.29
CA THR A 242 -31.53 8.97 -9.18
C THR A 242 -30.92 9.91 -8.16
N ASP A 243 -29.83 9.53 -7.56
CA ASP A 243 -28.90 10.40 -6.84
C ASP A 243 -27.47 10.00 -7.16
N ARG A 244 -26.55 10.92 -7.00
CA ARG A 244 -25.12 10.66 -7.07
C ARG A 244 -24.52 10.77 -5.68
N LEU A 245 -24.15 9.62 -5.12
CA LEU A 245 -23.45 9.54 -3.85
C LEU A 245 -21.95 9.36 -4.11
N THR A 246 -21.13 10.30 -3.62
CA THR A 246 -19.67 10.23 -3.70
C THR A 246 -19.13 9.85 -2.35
N LEU A 247 -18.23 8.86 -2.30
CA LEU A 247 -17.50 8.45 -1.12
C LEU A 247 -16.01 8.79 -1.25
N ARG A 248 -15.46 9.43 -0.23
CA ARG A 248 -14.04 9.76 -0.14
C ARG A 248 -13.48 9.33 1.21
N ALA A 249 -12.24 8.86 1.20
CA ALA A 249 -11.47 8.61 2.40
C ALA A 249 -10.28 9.59 2.45
N LYS A 250 -10.00 10.14 3.64
CA LYS A 250 -8.83 11.00 3.90
C LYS A 250 -8.23 10.64 5.25
N PRO A 251 -6.91 10.84 5.47
CA PRO A 251 -6.33 10.71 6.79
C PRO A 251 -7.08 11.58 7.81
N LYS A 252 -7.17 11.08 9.04
CA LYS A 252 -7.63 11.86 10.18
C LYS A 252 -6.44 12.65 10.71
N ASN A 253 -6.42 13.95 10.42
CA ASN A 253 -5.42 14.89 10.95
C ASN A 253 -5.59 15.09 12.46
#